data_d1eaf233348a9acd47d25f0d6ffb2f66
#
_entry.id   d1eaf233348a9acd47d25f0d6ffb2f66
#
_cell.length_a   1.000
_cell.length_b   1.000
_cell.length_c   1.000
_cell.angle_alpha   90.00
_cell.angle_beta   90.00
_cell.angle_gamma   90.00
#
_symmetry.space_group_name_H-M   'P 1'
#
loop_
_entity.id
_entity.type
_entity.pdbx_description
1 polymer ?
#
loop_
_entity_poly.entity_id
_entity_poly.type
_entity_poly.pdbx_seq_one_letter_code
_entity_poly.pdbx_strand_id
1 'polypeptide(L)'
;MRFVDVAPEQFKNLFEVLPFLEYTRASLKKNYSKGRLNLLNLMSGYAGAPDPGPKAYICCGLCNAPHLSSTPLHLDVSNAANFLPLVQTPRLMSHDEIAKALKKRLDIEAIEGSEQERVMRKPEKAGAIWKIFHPDDNGKIRDAIAEWKRIQGSKRREPGDAIHNQDMVVTPEMVQFFAQKGIRCRVFVQCEGDAVFVPSGAAHQVQNIHSCIKVAEDFVAAEGLDHIWRINEELRSYKGKDDLLQVDTMMYRAMRWCVATLSCCEPGVTASSLEQ
;
A
#
# COMPACT_ATOMS: atom_id res chain seq x y z
N MET A 1 -21.46 6.39 -7.43
CA MET A 1 -21.72 7.12 -6.16
C MET A 1 -20.41 7.20 -5.44
N ARG A 2 -19.88 8.40 -5.14
CA ARG A 2 -18.57 8.56 -4.49
C ARG A 2 -18.73 8.46 -2.97
N PHE A 3 -17.71 8.02 -2.27
CA PHE A 3 -17.72 7.88 -0.80
C PHE A 3 -18.05 9.21 -0.10
N VAL A 4 -17.54 10.31 -0.60
CA VAL A 4 -17.82 11.66 -0.08
C VAL A 4 -19.31 12.04 -0.18
N ASP A 5 -20.03 11.50 -1.13
CA ASP A 5 -21.46 11.78 -1.31
C ASP A 5 -22.33 10.95 -0.37
N VAL A 6 -21.84 9.77 0.04
CA VAL A 6 -22.56 8.80 0.88
C VAL A 6 -22.26 8.96 2.35
N ALA A 7 -21.00 9.26 2.70
CA ALA A 7 -20.51 9.34 4.06
C ALA A 7 -19.57 10.56 4.23
N PRO A 8 -20.09 11.80 4.12
CA PRO A 8 -19.27 13.01 4.08
C PRO A 8 -18.48 13.27 5.38
N GLU A 9 -19.03 12.91 6.53
CA GLU A 9 -18.35 13.05 7.81
C GLU A 9 -17.18 12.07 7.94
N GLN A 10 -17.38 10.81 7.58
CA GLN A 10 -16.35 9.78 7.60
C GLN A 10 -15.23 10.11 6.61
N PHE A 11 -15.59 10.63 5.45
CA PHE A 11 -14.63 11.13 4.46
C PHE A 11 -13.79 12.29 5.03
N LYS A 12 -14.41 13.25 5.68
CA LYS A 12 -13.71 14.37 6.33
C LYS A 12 -12.78 13.88 7.43
N ASN A 13 -13.28 13.03 8.32
CA ASN A 13 -12.52 12.47 9.44
C ASN A 13 -11.30 11.66 8.97
N LEU A 14 -11.42 10.91 7.87
CA LEU A 14 -10.30 10.20 7.27
C LEU A 14 -9.14 11.17 6.93
N PHE A 15 -9.44 12.27 6.25
CA PHE A 15 -8.40 13.25 5.90
C PHE A 15 -7.89 14.11 7.07
N GLU A 16 -8.54 14.07 8.22
CA GLU A 16 -8.03 14.67 9.46
C GLU A 16 -7.01 13.78 10.17
N VAL A 17 -7.08 12.46 9.96
CA VAL A 17 -6.18 11.48 10.60
C VAL A 17 -5.07 10.97 9.70
N LEU A 18 -5.22 11.05 8.38
CA LEU A 18 -4.16 10.66 7.45
C LEU A 18 -2.97 11.62 7.56
N PRO A 19 -1.75 11.10 7.76
CA PRO A 19 -0.55 11.93 7.75
C PRO A 19 -0.16 12.34 6.32
N PHE A 20 0.72 13.36 6.21
CA PHE A 20 1.28 13.84 4.94
C PHE A 20 0.20 14.24 3.91
N LEU A 21 -0.71 15.12 4.31
CA LEU A 21 -1.85 15.55 3.49
C LEU A 21 -1.49 16.13 2.12
N GLU A 22 -0.28 16.66 1.96
CA GLU A 22 0.21 17.12 0.66
C GLU A 22 0.32 15.98 -0.38
N TYR A 23 0.49 14.74 0.08
CA TYR A 23 0.51 13.53 -0.75
C TYR A 23 -0.82 12.77 -0.70
N THR A 24 -1.37 12.54 0.48
CA THR A 24 -2.50 11.59 0.65
C THR A 24 -3.85 12.21 0.36
N ARG A 25 -3.97 13.54 0.31
CA ARG A 25 -5.26 14.19 0.10
C ARG A 25 -5.67 14.19 -1.36
N ALA A 26 -6.77 13.51 -1.66
CA ALA A 26 -7.42 13.65 -2.96
C ALA A 26 -8.13 15.01 -3.07
N SER A 27 -7.95 15.70 -4.19
CA SER A 27 -8.66 16.94 -4.49
C SER A 27 -9.97 16.62 -5.19
N LEU A 28 -11.09 16.85 -4.53
CA LEU A 28 -12.43 16.65 -5.09
C LEU A 28 -12.91 17.80 -6.01
N LYS A 29 -12.21 18.92 -6.00
CA LYS A 29 -12.48 20.10 -6.82
C LYS A 29 -11.15 20.63 -7.35
N LYS A 30 -11.18 21.41 -8.43
CA LYS A 30 -10.02 22.11 -9.03
C LYS A 30 -9.28 23.06 -8.06
N ASN A 31 -9.23 22.74 -6.77
CA ASN A 31 -8.51 23.49 -5.76
C ASN A 31 -7.16 22.83 -5.52
N TYR A 32 -6.20 23.13 -6.38
CA TYR A 32 -4.81 22.65 -6.34
C TYR A 32 -4.02 23.05 -5.08
N SER A 33 -4.63 23.75 -4.13
CA SER A 33 -3.98 24.12 -2.87
C SER A 33 -3.88 22.99 -1.86
N LYS A 34 -4.53 21.85 -2.10
CA LYS A 34 -4.56 20.71 -1.19
C LYS A 34 -4.09 19.44 -1.90
N GLY A 35 -3.13 18.73 -1.29
CA GLY A 35 -2.53 17.55 -1.88
C GLY A 35 -1.70 17.86 -3.13
N ARG A 36 -0.90 18.91 -3.08
CA ARG A 36 -0.13 19.43 -4.23
C ARG A 36 0.91 18.45 -4.76
N LEU A 37 1.38 17.54 -3.89
CA LEU A 37 2.38 16.53 -4.24
C LEU A 37 1.73 15.20 -4.71
N ASN A 38 0.39 15.14 -4.76
CA ASN A 38 -0.33 14.01 -5.33
C ASN A 38 -0.67 14.28 -6.79
N LEU A 39 0.04 13.65 -7.71
CA LEU A 39 -0.14 13.85 -9.14
C LEU A 39 -1.52 13.42 -9.65
N LEU A 40 -2.23 12.51 -8.95
CA LEU A 40 -3.61 12.14 -9.28
C LEU A 40 -4.56 13.35 -9.23
N ASN A 41 -4.26 14.36 -8.41
CA ASN A 41 -5.07 15.56 -8.33
C ASN A 41 -5.07 16.38 -9.63
N LEU A 42 -4.05 16.22 -10.45
CA LEU A 42 -3.95 16.85 -11.78
C LEU A 42 -4.89 16.19 -12.80
N MET A 43 -5.40 15.00 -12.48
CA MET A 43 -6.40 14.27 -13.26
C MET A 43 -7.85 14.65 -12.89
N SER A 44 -8.03 15.42 -11.83
CA SER A 44 -9.38 15.84 -11.36
C SER A 44 -10.18 16.51 -12.46
N GLY A 45 -11.41 16.03 -12.67
CA GLY A 45 -12.31 16.53 -13.74
C GLY A 45 -12.06 15.94 -15.12
N TYR A 46 -11.12 15.02 -15.28
CA TYR A 46 -10.92 14.26 -16.51
C TYR A 46 -11.84 13.03 -16.56
N ALA A 47 -12.51 12.80 -17.68
CA ALA A 47 -13.32 11.60 -17.88
C ALA A 47 -12.40 10.36 -17.89
N GLY A 48 -12.63 9.42 -16.95
CA GLY A 48 -11.78 8.24 -16.76
C GLY A 48 -10.58 8.44 -15.85
N ALA A 49 -10.56 9.53 -15.05
CA ALA A 49 -9.54 9.67 -14.00
C ALA A 49 -9.55 8.45 -13.07
N PRO A 50 -8.35 7.96 -12.65
CA PRO A 50 -8.25 6.88 -11.69
C PRO A 50 -8.98 7.20 -10.39
N ASP A 51 -9.54 6.16 -9.75
CA ASP A 51 -10.17 6.28 -8.42
C ASP A 51 -9.13 6.00 -7.33
N PRO A 52 -8.68 7.00 -6.56
CA PRO A 52 -7.68 6.83 -5.51
C PRO A 52 -8.24 6.18 -4.25
N GLY A 53 -9.53 6.04 -4.14
CA GLY A 53 -10.19 5.54 -2.93
C GLY A 53 -11.14 6.56 -2.29
N PRO A 54 -11.37 6.46 -0.98
CA PRO A 54 -10.80 5.49 -0.04
C PRO A 54 -11.33 4.07 -0.22
N LYS A 55 -10.48 3.08 0.06
CA LYS A 55 -10.80 1.65 0.04
C LYS A 55 -10.95 1.15 1.49
N ALA A 56 -12.10 0.58 1.83
CA ALA A 56 -12.33 0.01 3.16
C ALA A 56 -12.10 -1.52 3.14
N TYR A 57 -11.30 -2.01 4.07
CA TYR A 57 -11.02 -3.43 4.28
C TYR A 57 -11.57 -3.86 5.63
N ILE A 58 -12.55 -4.75 5.62
CA ILE A 58 -13.09 -5.40 6.82
C ILE A 58 -12.48 -6.78 6.90
N CYS A 59 -11.63 -7.00 7.89
CA CYS A 59 -10.80 -8.19 7.99
C CYS A 59 -11.16 -8.99 9.25
N CYS A 60 -11.29 -10.32 9.10
CA CYS A 60 -11.36 -11.23 10.23
C CYS A 60 -9.95 -11.62 10.67
N GLY A 61 -9.63 -11.46 11.95
CA GLY A 61 -8.37 -11.93 12.51
C GLY A 61 -8.44 -13.41 12.85
N LEU A 62 -7.43 -14.17 12.47
CA LEU A 62 -7.30 -15.59 12.74
C LEU A 62 -5.89 -15.87 13.28
N CYS A 63 -5.64 -15.53 14.55
CA CYS A 63 -4.33 -15.72 15.19
C CYS A 63 -3.78 -17.15 15.04
N ASN A 64 -4.67 -18.14 15.06
CA ASN A 64 -4.31 -19.57 14.98
C ASN A 64 -4.23 -20.10 13.54
N ALA A 65 -4.70 -19.36 12.55
CA ALA A 65 -4.69 -19.73 11.14
C ALA A 65 -4.35 -18.53 10.24
N PRO A 66 -3.15 -17.95 10.39
CA PRO A 66 -2.78 -16.70 9.73
C PRO A 66 -2.83 -16.78 8.20
N HIS A 67 -2.65 -17.97 7.62
CA HIS A 67 -2.75 -18.20 6.18
C HIS A 67 -4.16 -17.94 5.62
N LEU A 68 -5.19 -18.09 6.44
CA LEU A 68 -6.58 -17.81 6.06
C LEU A 68 -6.96 -16.34 6.15
N SER A 69 -6.17 -15.53 6.85
CA SER A 69 -6.42 -14.10 7.05
C SER A 69 -5.29 -13.24 6.48
N SER A 70 -4.76 -13.64 5.34
CA SER A 70 -3.65 -12.94 4.68
C SER A 70 -4.09 -12.37 3.35
N THR A 71 -3.63 -11.15 3.06
CA THR A 71 -3.52 -10.67 1.68
C THR A 71 -2.17 -11.15 1.17
N PRO A 72 -2.14 -12.04 0.15
CA PRO A 72 -0.90 -12.59 -0.37
C PRO A 72 0.08 -11.53 -0.88
N LEU A 73 1.31 -11.93 -1.16
CA LEU A 73 2.32 -11.05 -1.76
C LEU A 73 1.81 -10.47 -3.07
N HIS A 74 1.81 -9.15 -3.18
CA HIS A 74 1.35 -8.41 -4.36
C HIS A 74 2.07 -7.06 -4.50
N LEU A 75 1.82 -6.38 -5.60
CA LEU A 75 2.28 -5.03 -5.91
C LEU A 75 1.09 -4.13 -6.14
N ASP A 76 1.16 -2.93 -5.57
CA ASP A 76 0.32 -1.80 -5.96
C ASP A 76 1.05 -0.94 -6.99
N VAL A 77 0.32 -0.43 -7.98
CA VAL A 77 0.89 0.47 -9.01
C VAL A 77 1.17 1.84 -8.41
N SER A 78 0.25 2.35 -7.57
CA SER A 78 0.36 3.62 -6.85
C SER A 78 1.10 3.47 -5.51
N ASN A 79 1.43 4.60 -4.90
CA ASN A 79 1.67 4.64 -3.47
C ASN A 79 0.33 4.46 -2.73
N ALA A 80 0.38 3.91 -1.52
CA ALA A 80 -0.79 3.80 -0.66
C ALA A 80 -0.50 4.24 0.77
N ALA A 81 -1.49 4.87 1.41
CA ALA A 81 -1.52 5.11 2.84
C ALA A 81 -2.64 4.26 3.44
N ASN A 82 -2.30 3.30 4.30
CA ASN A 82 -3.23 2.39 4.93
C ASN A 82 -3.37 2.72 6.41
N PHE A 83 -4.51 3.25 6.81
CA PHE A 83 -4.83 3.62 8.19
C PHE A 83 -5.67 2.53 8.86
N LEU A 84 -5.39 2.24 10.13
CA LEU A 84 -6.07 1.21 10.93
C LEU A 84 -6.90 1.86 12.05
N PRO A 85 -8.16 2.25 11.81
CA PRO A 85 -8.99 2.92 12.80
C PRO A 85 -9.56 2.02 13.90
N LEU A 86 -9.67 0.71 13.67
CA LEU A 86 -10.33 -0.18 14.62
C LEU A 86 -9.71 -1.58 14.62
N VAL A 87 -9.44 -2.07 15.83
CA VAL A 87 -9.07 -3.46 16.10
C VAL A 87 -10.07 -4.05 17.10
N GLN A 88 -10.53 -5.25 16.84
CA GLN A 88 -11.44 -5.99 17.72
C GLN A 88 -10.86 -7.37 18.03
N THR A 89 -10.58 -7.60 19.31
CA THR A 89 -10.14 -8.90 19.81
C THR A 89 -11.32 -9.84 20.05
N PRO A 90 -11.10 -11.17 20.11
CA PRO A 90 -12.13 -12.13 20.44
C PRO A 90 -12.72 -11.86 21.83
N ARG A 91 -14.04 -11.79 21.93
CA ARG A 91 -14.76 -11.45 23.17
C ARG A 91 -14.54 -12.42 24.33
N LEU A 92 -14.20 -13.68 24.02
CA LEU A 92 -14.04 -14.76 24.99
C LEU A 92 -12.59 -14.95 25.48
N MET A 93 -11.65 -14.17 24.97
CA MET A 93 -10.24 -14.24 25.39
C MET A 93 -9.96 -13.16 26.44
N SER A 94 -9.28 -13.56 27.51
CA SER A 94 -8.73 -12.64 28.49
C SER A 94 -7.56 -11.83 27.90
N HIS A 95 -7.21 -10.73 28.52
CA HIS A 95 -6.06 -9.92 28.12
C HIS A 95 -4.75 -10.74 28.13
N ASP A 96 -4.56 -11.61 29.12
CA ASP A 96 -3.36 -12.45 29.22
C ASP A 96 -3.29 -13.50 28.10
N GLU A 97 -4.42 -14.08 27.71
CA GLU A 97 -4.49 -15.02 26.59
C GLU A 97 -4.17 -14.31 25.26
N ILE A 98 -4.69 -13.11 25.07
CA ILE A 98 -4.39 -12.27 23.90
C ILE A 98 -2.88 -11.95 23.86
N ALA A 99 -2.34 -11.48 24.98
CA ALA A 99 -0.91 -11.14 25.09
C ALA A 99 0.00 -12.36 24.80
N LYS A 100 -0.35 -13.52 25.37
CA LYS A 100 0.39 -14.77 25.16
C LYS A 100 0.33 -15.24 23.68
N ALA A 101 -0.85 -15.20 23.08
CA ALA A 101 -1.02 -15.58 21.68
C ALA A 101 -0.25 -14.63 20.75
N LEU A 102 -0.34 -13.34 21.01
CA LEU A 102 0.39 -12.33 20.25
C LEU A 102 1.90 -12.50 20.39
N LYS A 103 2.42 -12.66 21.62
CA LYS A 103 3.86 -12.86 21.85
C LYS A 103 4.38 -14.06 21.05
N LYS A 104 3.68 -15.19 21.10
CA LYS A 104 4.02 -16.36 20.29
C LYS A 104 4.07 -16.04 18.80
N ARG A 105 3.13 -15.22 18.33
CA ARG A 105 3.09 -14.83 16.90
C ARG A 105 4.26 -13.92 16.52
N LEU A 106 4.60 -12.95 17.37
CA LEU A 106 5.76 -12.07 17.16
C LEU A 106 7.07 -12.85 17.12
N ASP A 107 7.23 -13.84 18.01
CA ASP A 107 8.41 -14.71 18.04
C ASP A 107 8.56 -15.54 16.75
N ILE A 108 7.45 -16.06 16.21
CA ILE A 108 7.45 -16.79 14.93
C ILE A 108 7.88 -15.87 13.77
N GLU A 109 7.47 -14.63 13.77
CA GLU A 109 7.81 -13.64 12.73
C GLU A 109 9.17 -12.96 12.98
N ALA A 110 9.90 -13.36 14.03
CA ALA A 110 11.16 -12.76 14.46
C ALA A 110 11.05 -11.23 14.70
N ILE A 111 9.91 -10.78 15.22
CA ILE A 111 9.71 -9.39 15.63
C ILE A 111 10.18 -9.24 17.08
N GLU A 112 11.29 -8.54 17.26
CA GLU A 112 12.01 -8.42 18.53
C GLU A 112 12.28 -6.95 18.90
N GLY A 113 12.90 -6.73 20.07
CA GLY A 113 13.38 -5.43 20.52
C GLY A 113 12.25 -4.40 20.68
N SER A 114 12.54 -3.17 20.29
CA SER A 114 11.62 -2.02 20.50
C SER A 114 10.27 -2.18 19.80
N GLU A 115 10.22 -2.87 18.68
CA GLU A 115 8.95 -3.12 17.98
C GLU A 115 8.09 -4.10 18.77
N GLN A 116 8.65 -5.19 19.28
CA GLN A 116 7.93 -6.12 20.15
C GLN A 116 7.47 -5.43 21.43
N GLU A 117 8.33 -4.63 22.07
CA GLU A 117 7.97 -3.87 23.27
C GLU A 117 6.82 -2.89 22.99
N ARG A 118 6.86 -2.17 21.87
CA ARG A 118 5.80 -1.26 21.44
C ARG A 118 4.46 -1.96 21.35
N VAL A 119 4.43 -3.08 20.66
CA VAL A 119 3.22 -3.86 20.40
C VAL A 119 2.68 -4.50 21.67
N MET A 120 3.56 -5.03 22.52
CA MET A 120 3.17 -5.70 23.75
C MET A 120 2.67 -4.76 24.87
N ARG A 121 2.82 -3.44 24.73
CA ARG A 121 2.20 -2.47 25.65
C ARG A 121 0.67 -2.49 25.59
N LYS A 122 0.10 -2.76 24.38
CA LYS A 122 -1.35 -2.82 24.15
C LYS A 122 -1.64 -3.95 23.16
N PRO A 123 -1.51 -5.22 23.58
CA PRO A 123 -1.62 -6.38 22.70
C PRO A 123 -2.99 -6.47 22.01
N GLU A 124 -4.05 -5.96 22.65
CA GLU A 124 -5.41 -5.90 22.12
C GLU A 124 -5.56 -4.93 20.93
N LYS A 125 -4.57 -4.05 20.71
CA LYS A 125 -4.55 -3.08 19.60
C LYS A 125 -3.75 -3.55 18.40
N ALA A 126 -3.10 -4.71 18.46
CA ALA A 126 -2.33 -5.26 17.36
C ALA A 126 -3.26 -5.76 16.25
N GLY A 127 -3.25 -5.12 15.08
CA GLY A 127 -4.18 -5.42 13.99
C GLY A 127 -3.62 -6.36 12.94
N ALA A 128 -2.44 -6.07 12.40
CA ALA A 128 -1.87 -6.85 11.31
C ALA A 128 -0.34 -6.83 11.29
N ILE A 129 0.26 -7.91 10.80
CA ILE A 129 1.68 -7.98 10.47
C ILE A 129 1.85 -7.65 8.99
N TRP A 130 2.76 -6.74 8.72
CA TRP A 130 3.16 -6.34 7.39
C TRP A 130 4.53 -6.87 7.05
N LYS A 131 4.70 -7.31 5.81
CA LYS A 131 5.98 -7.59 5.18
C LYS A 131 6.08 -6.71 3.96
N ILE A 132 6.99 -5.73 3.96
CA ILE A 132 7.19 -4.79 2.84
C ILE A 132 8.62 -4.95 2.33
N PHE A 133 8.75 -5.20 1.04
CA PHE A 133 10.03 -5.39 0.36
C PHE A 133 10.45 -4.12 -0.37
N HIS A 134 11.75 -3.96 -0.58
CA HIS A 134 12.24 -2.82 -1.33
C HIS A 134 11.85 -2.94 -2.83
N PRO A 135 11.35 -1.87 -3.47
CA PRO A 135 10.87 -1.95 -4.85
C PRO A 135 11.92 -2.47 -5.85
N ASP A 136 13.21 -2.12 -5.67
CA ASP A 136 14.29 -2.58 -6.55
C ASP A 136 14.58 -4.09 -6.43
N ASP A 137 14.07 -4.75 -5.41
CA ASP A 137 14.33 -6.17 -5.19
C ASP A 137 13.28 -7.09 -5.84
N ASN A 138 12.28 -6.56 -6.56
CA ASN A 138 11.21 -7.34 -7.19
C ASN A 138 11.73 -8.45 -8.12
N GLY A 139 12.76 -8.17 -8.92
CA GLY A 139 13.40 -9.20 -9.75
C GLY A 139 13.98 -10.33 -8.91
N LYS A 140 14.76 -10.00 -7.87
CA LYS A 140 15.34 -10.98 -6.94
C LYS A 140 14.27 -11.79 -6.20
N ILE A 141 13.14 -11.16 -5.85
CA ILE A 141 12.01 -11.83 -5.19
C ILE A 141 11.43 -12.91 -6.11
N ARG A 142 11.21 -12.61 -7.39
CA ARG A 142 10.72 -13.57 -8.39
C ARG A 142 11.66 -14.78 -8.51
N ASP A 143 12.95 -14.52 -8.64
CA ASP A 143 13.98 -15.56 -8.73
C ASP A 143 14.03 -16.41 -7.45
N ALA A 144 13.99 -15.75 -6.28
CA ALA A 144 14.01 -16.43 -5.00
C ALA A 144 12.75 -17.30 -4.77
N ILE A 145 11.56 -16.84 -5.18
CA ILE A 145 10.33 -17.64 -5.13
C ILE A 145 10.45 -18.87 -6.04
N ALA A 146 10.95 -18.69 -7.26
CA ALA A 146 11.14 -19.81 -8.19
C ALA A 146 12.11 -20.86 -7.63
N GLU A 147 13.21 -20.41 -7.03
CA GLU A 147 14.16 -21.30 -6.37
C GLU A 147 13.59 -21.99 -5.13
N TRP A 148 12.85 -21.24 -4.28
CA TRP A 148 12.16 -21.79 -3.12
C TRP A 148 11.20 -22.92 -3.52
N LYS A 149 10.33 -22.69 -4.52
CA LYS A 149 9.41 -23.70 -5.04
C LYS A 149 10.16 -24.94 -5.53
N ARG A 150 11.32 -24.78 -6.19
CA ARG A 150 12.16 -25.87 -6.64
C ARG A 150 12.75 -26.70 -5.48
N ILE A 151 13.23 -26.03 -4.43
CA ILE A 151 13.74 -26.66 -3.21
C ILE A 151 12.64 -27.48 -2.53
N GLN A 152 11.40 -26.98 -2.51
CA GLN A 152 10.25 -27.68 -1.95
C GLN A 152 9.71 -28.82 -2.85
N GLY A 153 10.42 -29.16 -3.93
CA GLY A 153 10.06 -30.25 -4.80
C GLY A 153 8.93 -29.97 -5.79
N SER A 154 8.54 -28.72 -5.97
CA SER A 154 7.57 -28.36 -7.01
C SER A 154 8.17 -28.57 -8.39
N LYS A 155 7.62 -29.55 -9.12
CA LYS A 155 8.00 -29.82 -10.52
C LYS A 155 7.24 -28.93 -11.52
N ARG A 156 6.21 -28.23 -11.07
CA ARG A 156 5.34 -27.42 -11.92
C ARG A 156 5.87 -26.00 -12.00
N ARG A 157 6.23 -25.59 -13.20
CA ARG A 157 6.42 -24.16 -13.50
C ARG A 157 5.02 -23.57 -13.66
N GLU A 158 4.54 -22.87 -12.63
CA GLU A 158 3.28 -22.17 -12.74
C GLU A 158 3.43 -21.04 -13.78
N PRO A 159 2.49 -20.95 -14.73
CA PRO A 159 2.52 -19.85 -15.70
C PRO A 159 2.27 -18.52 -14.96
N GLY A 160 2.99 -17.51 -15.37
CA GLY A 160 2.78 -16.17 -14.90
C GLY A 160 3.82 -15.65 -13.91
N ASP A 161 3.57 -14.47 -13.40
CA ASP A 161 4.45 -13.76 -12.47
C ASP A 161 4.05 -14.04 -11.02
N ALA A 162 4.99 -14.50 -10.19
CA ALA A 162 4.73 -14.94 -8.81
C ALA A 162 4.15 -13.83 -7.91
N ILE A 163 4.43 -12.55 -8.23
CA ILE A 163 3.93 -11.42 -7.45
C ILE A 163 2.57 -10.95 -8.01
N HIS A 164 2.46 -10.83 -9.33
CA HIS A 164 1.22 -10.38 -9.98
C HIS A 164 0.08 -11.41 -9.91
N ASN A 165 0.39 -12.69 -9.69
CA ASN A 165 -0.63 -13.73 -9.47
C ASN A 165 -1.34 -13.58 -8.13
N GLN A 166 -0.71 -12.97 -7.13
CA GLN A 166 -1.27 -12.79 -5.79
C GLN A 166 -1.66 -14.11 -5.10
N ASP A 167 -0.89 -15.18 -5.33
CA ASP A 167 -1.16 -16.51 -4.80
C ASP A 167 -0.11 -16.97 -3.76
N MET A 168 0.95 -16.19 -3.58
CA MET A 168 2.06 -16.53 -2.69
C MET A 168 1.92 -15.87 -1.32
N VAL A 169 1.91 -16.69 -0.27
CA VAL A 169 2.07 -16.24 1.11
C VAL A 169 3.52 -16.46 1.55
N VAL A 170 4.23 -15.37 1.79
CA VAL A 170 5.62 -15.39 2.25
C VAL A 170 5.69 -15.75 3.72
N THR A 171 6.28 -16.91 4.03
CA THR A 171 6.47 -17.38 5.41
C THR A 171 7.70 -16.76 6.07
N PRO A 172 7.87 -16.87 7.40
CA PRO A 172 9.09 -16.42 8.09
C PRO A 172 10.36 -17.07 7.55
N GLU A 173 10.32 -18.37 7.21
CA GLU A 173 11.44 -19.10 6.63
C GLU A 173 11.80 -18.55 5.25
N MET A 174 10.80 -18.18 4.46
CA MET A 174 11.04 -17.51 3.17
C MET A 174 11.69 -16.15 3.36
N VAL A 175 11.29 -15.36 4.37
CA VAL A 175 11.93 -14.07 4.68
C VAL A 175 13.42 -14.27 5.00
N GLN A 176 13.78 -15.28 5.80
CA GLN A 176 15.16 -15.61 6.08
C GLN A 176 15.93 -16.05 4.82
N PHE A 177 15.33 -16.89 3.99
CA PHE A 177 15.89 -17.29 2.71
C PHE A 177 16.11 -16.10 1.77
N PHE A 178 15.16 -15.18 1.70
CA PHE A 178 15.27 -13.96 0.91
C PHE A 178 16.38 -13.04 1.42
N ALA A 179 16.53 -12.91 2.75
CA ALA A 179 17.61 -12.12 3.35
C ALA A 179 18.99 -12.65 2.96
N GLN A 180 19.20 -13.98 2.90
CA GLN A 180 20.44 -14.59 2.42
C GLN A 180 20.77 -14.23 0.96
N LYS A 181 19.77 -13.84 0.17
CA LYS A 181 19.93 -13.39 -1.21
C LYS A 181 20.02 -11.86 -1.34
N GLY A 182 20.16 -11.16 -0.23
CA GLY A 182 20.26 -9.70 -0.21
C GLY A 182 18.94 -8.99 -0.55
N ILE A 183 17.78 -9.65 -0.35
CA ILE A 183 16.46 -9.05 -0.51
C ILE A 183 16.09 -8.33 0.80
N ARG A 184 15.79 -7.06 0.70
CA ARG A 184 15.46 -6.19 1.84
C ARG A 184 13.97 -6.28 2.17
N CYS A 185 13.65 -6.73 3.37
CA CYS A 185 12.29 -6.83 3.89
C CYS A 185 12.17 -6.10 5.23
N ARG A 186 11.08 -5.36 5.40
CA ARG A 186 10.65 -4.84 6.69
C ARG A 186 9.46 -5.64 7.19
N VAL A 187 9.58 -6.20 8.40
CA VAL A 187 8.50 -6.93 9.08
C VAL A 187 8.14 -6.13 10.34
N PHE A 188 6.88 -5.76 10.47
CA PHE A 188 6.39 -4.95 11.60
C PHE A 188 4.89 -5.15 11.81
N VAL A 189 4.38 -4.63 12.94
CA VAL A 189 2.95 -4.70 13.30
C VAL A 189 2.29 -3.34 13.13
N GLN A 190 1.18 -3.31 12.44
CA GLN A 190 0.27 -2.17 12.43
C GLN A 190 -0.71 -2.32 13.60
N CYS A 191 -0.69 -1.36 14.51
CA CYS A 191 -1.63 -1.26 15.62
C CYS A 191 -2.76 -0.27 15.31
N GLU A 192 -3.84 -0.32 16.10
CA GLU A 192 -4.92 0.67 16.00
C GLU A 192 -4.37 2.10 16.16
N GLY A 193 -4.71 2.97 15.22
CA GLY A 193 -4.21 4.33 15.11
C GLY A 193 -2.97 4.49 14.22
N ASP A 194 -2.32 3.41 13.81
CA ASP A 194 -1.16 3.48 12.92
C ASP A 194 -1.58 3.69 11.46
N ALA A 195 -0.76 4.46 10.73
CA ALA A 195 -0.80 4.55 9.28
C ALA A 195 0.45 3.91 8.67
N VAL A 196 0.27 3.01 7.71
CA VAL A 196 1.35 2.35 6.96
C VAL A 196 1.41 2.95 5.57
N PHE A 197 2.60 3.43 5.19
CA PHE A 197 2.89 3.90 3.84
C PHE A 197 3.51 2.76 3.03
N VAL A 198 2.91 2.47 1.89
CA VAL A 198 3.42 1.51 0.92
C VAL A 198 3.94 2.29 -0.28
N PRO A 199 5.25 2.29 -0.55
CA PRO A 199 5.80 2.89 -1.75
C PRO A 199 5.30 2.18 -3.00
N SER A 200 5.12 2.93 -4.10
CA SER A 200 4.84 2.33 -5.41
C SER A 200 5.89 1.27 -5.75
N GLY A 201 5.44 0.12 -6.23
CA GLY A 201 6.34 -0.98 -6.60
C GLY A 201 6.91 -1.79 -5.43
N ALA A 202 6.64 -1.43 -4.20
CA ALA A 202 7.04 -2.25 -3.07
C ALA A 202 6.15 -3.49 -2.96
N ALA A 203 6.70 -4.66 -3.27
CA ALA A 203 5.99 -5.91 -3.03
C ALA A 203 5.68 -6.05 -1.54
N HIS A 204 4.44 -6.38 -1.20
CA HIS A 204 4.04 -6.45 0.20
C HIS A 204 2.98 -7.52 0.47
N GLN A 205 2.89 -7.90 1.73
CA GLN A 205 1.95 -8.87 2.26
C GLN A 205 1.39 -8.40 3.60
N VAL A 206 0.12 -8.68 3.86
CA VAL A 206 -0.54 -8.33 5.12
C VAL A 206 -1.18 -9.56 5.73
N GLN A 207 -0.92 -9.82 7.01
CA GLN A 207 -1.54 -10.90 7.78
C GLN A 207 -2.28 -10.33 8.98
N ASN A 208 -3.60 -10.50 9.06
CA ASN A 208 -4.37 -9.97 10.16
C ASN A 208 -4.19 -10.82 11.42
N ILE A 209 -3.90 -10.17 12.54
CA ILE A 209 -3.78 -10.76 13.86
C ILE A 209 -5.16 -10.83 14.53
N HIS A 210 -5.80 -9.68 14.64
CA HIS A 210 -7.16 -9.53 15.15
C HIS A 210 -8.09 -9.01 14.06
N SER A 211 -9.40 -9.14 14.29
CA SER A 211 -10.39 -8.54 13.41
C SER A 211 -10.20 -7.03 13.39
N CYS A 212 -10.22 -6.44 12.21
CA CYS A 212 -9.92 -5.02 12.09
C CYS A 212 -10.60 -4.39 10.87
N ILE A 213 -10.75 -3.08 10.94
CA ILE A 213 -11.12 -2.24 9.80
C ILE A 213 -9.89 -1.42 9.42
N LYS A 214 -9.55 -1.44 8.14
CA LYS A 214 -8.49 -0.61 7.55
C LYS A 214 -9.10 0.27 6.47
N VAL A 215 -8.55 1.45 6.30
CA VAL A 215 -8.92 2.36 5.22
C VAL A 215 -7.65 2.76 4.49
N ALA A 216 -7.63 2.55 3.19
CA ALA A 216 -6.48 2.93 2.35
C ALA A 216 -6.88 4.00 1.35
N GLU A 217 -5.95 4.92 1.13
CA GLU A 217 -6.01 5.95 0.11
C GLU A 217 -4.78 5.82 -0.79
N ASP A 218 -5.01 5.75 -2.10
CA ASP A 218 -3.95 5.71 -3.08
C ASP A 218 -3.50 7.13 -3.44
N PHE A 219 -2.24 7.28 -3.71
CA PHE A 219 -1.68 8.54 -4.20
C PHE A 219 -0.50 8.29 -5.12
N VAL A 220 -0.15 9.28 -5.93
CA VAL A 220 1.00 9.22 -6.81
C VAL A 220 1.96 10.35 -6.46
N ALA A 221 3.09 9.96 -5.87
CA ALA A 221 4.20 10.87 -5.61
C ALA A 221 5.16 10.90 -6.80
N ALA A 222 5.70 12.07 -7.12
CA ALA A 222 6.65 12.21 -8.21
C ALA A 222 7.91 11.36 -8.02
N GLU A 223 8.31 11.14 -6.77
CA GLU A 223 9.49 10.36 -6.38
C GLU A 223 9.38 8.88 -6.74
N GLY A 224 8.16 8.37 -6.94
CA GLY A 224 7.91 6.96 -7.28
C GLY A 224 7.57 6.70 -8.75
N LEU A 225 7.63 7.71 -9.61
CA LEU A 225 7.15 7.61 -11.00
C LEU A 225 7.87 6.56 -11.83
N ASP A 226 9.17 6.35 -11.63
CA ASP A 226 9.94 5.34 -12.34
C ASP A 226 9.51 3.91 -11.98
N HIS A 227 9.16 3.67 -10.71
CA HIS A 227 8.58 2.39 -10.29
C HIS A 227 7.17 2.20 -10.87
N ILE A 228 6.34 3.22 -10.83
CA ILE A 228 4.99 3.20 -11.41
C ILE A 228 5.05 2.86 -12.89
N TRP A 229 5.95 3.51 -13.63
CA TRP A 229 6.16 3.26 -15.06
C TRP A 229 6.53 1.80 -15.33
N ARG A 230 7.54 1.28 -14.62
CA ARG A 230 7.99 -0.12 -14.78
C ARG A 230 6.87 -1.12 -14.52
N ILE A 231 6.10 -0.92 -13.43
CA ILE A 231 4.98 -1.83 -13.11
C ILE A 231 3.90 -1.76 -14.17
N ASN A 232 3.61 -0.57 -14.69
CA ASN A 232 2.63 -0.39 -15.73
C ASN A 232 3.04 -1.16 -17.01
N GLU A 233 4.30 -1.10 -17.40
CA GLU A 233 4.85 -1.88 -18.52
C GLU A 233 4.81 -3.40 -18.24
N GLU A 234 5.14 -3.83 -17.02
CA GLU A 234 5.02 -5.23 -16.62
C GLU A 234 3.57 -5.72 -16.72
N LEU A 235 2.60 -4.93 -16.25
CA LEU A 235 1.19 -5.29 -16.31
C LEU A 235 0.62 -5.33 -17.72
N ARG A 236 1.06 -4.42 -18.62
CA ARG A 236 0.71 -4.47 -20.05
C ARG A 236 1.16 -5.77 -20.69
N SER A 237 2.41 -6.15 -20.45
CA SER A 237 2.98 -7.37 -21.03
C SER A 237 2.38 -8.64 -20.45
N TYR A 238 1.99 -8.61 -19.17
CA TYR A 238 1.54 -9.80 -18.44
C TYR A 238 0.03 -10.06 -18.54
N LYS A 239 -0.79 -9.01 -18.42
CA LYS A 239 -2.27 -9.14 -18.37
C LYS A 239 -2.99 -8.49 -19.55
N GLY A 240 -2.28 -7.88 -20.48
CA GLY A 240 -2.87 -7.10 -21.55
C GLY A 240 -3.80 -5.98 -21.03
N LYS A 241 -3.57 -5.55 -19.81
CA LYS A 241 -4.40 -4.51 -19.17
C LYS A 241 -3.96 -3.14 -19.61
N ASP A 242 -4.93 -2.30 -19.84
CA ASP A 242 -4.73 -0.86 -20.03
C ASP A 242 -4.06 -0.22 -18.83
N ASP A 243 -3.47 0.93 -19.04
CA ASP A 243 -2.84 1.77 -18.04
C ASP A 243 -3.86 2.17 -16.94
N LEU A 244 -3.79 1.48 -15.79
CA LEU A 244 -4.74 1.66 -14.69
C LEU A 244 -4.70 3.08 -14.10
N LEU A 245 -3.53 3.72 -14.11
CA LEU A 245 -3.32 5.07 -13.59
C LEU A 245 -3.29 6.13 -14.71
N GLN A 246 -3.39 5.73 -15.96
CA GLN A 246 -3.23 6.62 -17.11
C GLN A 246 -1.94 7.44 -17.01
N VAL A 247 -0.83 6.75 -16.76
CA VAL A 247 0.47 7.36 -16.39
C VAL A 247 0.91 8.38 -17.43
N ASP A 248 0.78 8.09 -18.73
CA ASP A 248 1.12 9.01 -19.81
C ASP A 248 0.31 10.31 -19.74
N THR A 249 -1.02 10.18 -19.53
CA THR A 249 -1.92 11.33 -19.42
C THR A 249 -1.61 12.15 -18.17
N MET A 250 -1.34 11.48 -17.05
CA MET A 250 -0.97 12.12 -15.80
C MET A 250 0.33 12.89 -15.92
N MET A 251 1.36 12.28 -16.51
CA MET A 251 2.65 12.92 -16.78
C MET A 251 2.51 14.14 -17.69
N TYR A 252 1.77 14.01 -18.79
CA TYR A 252 1.49 15.13 -19.67
C TYR A 252 0.83 16.30 -18.96
N ARG A 253 -0.16 16.02 -18.10
CA ARG A 253 -0.84 17.05 -17.30
C ARG A 253 0.08 17.68 -16.26
N ALA A 254 0.92 16.88 -15.60
CA ALA A 254 1.90 17.38 -14.67
C ALA A 254 2.89 18.33 -15.34
N MET A 255 3.40 17.96 -16.52
CA MET A 255 4.28 18.82 -17.31
C MET A 255 3.60 20.12 -17.73
N ARG A 256 2.37 20.04 -18.23
CA ARG A 256 1.59 21.24 -18.59
C ARG A 256 1.37 22.14 -17.39
N TRP A 257 1.05 21.59 -16.22
CA TRP A 257 0.87 22.34 -15.00
C TRP A 257 2.17 23.02 -14.56
N CYS A 258 3.31 22.34 -14.62
CA CYS A 258 4.63 22.92 -14.31
C CYS A 258 4.95 24.09 -15.26
N VAL A 259 4.76 23.92 -16.58
CA VAL A 259 4.99 24.96 -17.56
C VAL A 259 4.11 26.17 -17.28
N ALA A 260 2.81 25.96 -17.07
CA ALA A 260 1.87 27.03 -16.75
C ALA A 260 2.26 27.79 -15.47
N THR A 261 2.68 27.07 -14.44
CA THR A 261 3.12 27.67 -13.16
C THR A 261 4.39 28.51 -13.35
N LEU A 262 5.38 27.99 -14.08
CA LEU A 262 6.62 28.71 -14.35
C LEU A 262 6.38 29.95 -15.20
N SER A 263 5.55 29.85 -16.25
CA SER A 263 5.19 30.98 -17.10
C SER A 263 4.47 32.11 -16.33
N CYS A 264 3.67 31.77 -15.31
CA CYS A 264 3.06 32.77 -14.42
C CYS A 264 4.09 33.49 -13.52
N CYS A 265 5.28 32.92 -13.32
CA CYS A 265 6.35 33.54 -12.54
C CYS A 265 7.24 34.48 -13.37
N GLU A 266 7.08 34.49 -14.70
CA GLU A 266 7.79 35.45 -15.55
C GLU A 266 7.12 36.82 -15.50
N PRO A 267 7.88 37.92 -15.35
CA PRO A 267 7.31 39.26 -15.31
C PRO A 267 6.64 39.60 -16.66
N GLY A 268 5.29 39.68 -16.70
CA GLY A 268 4.52 40.13 -17.85
C GLY A 268 3.53 39.10 -18.45
N VAL A 269 3.46 37.87 -17.94
CA VAL A 269 2.47 36.87 -18.39
C VAL A 269 1.24 36.87 -17.46
N THR A 270 0.06 37.12 -17.99
CA THR A 270 -1.19 37.07 -17.25
C THR A 270 -1.81 35.67 -17.31
N ALA A 271 -2.40 35.21 -16.21
CA ALA A 271 -3.00 33.87 -16.07
C ALA A 271 -4.11 33.51 -17.10
N SER A 272 -4.65 34.50 -17.79
CA SER A 272 -5.74 34.33 -18.79
C SER A 272 -5.31 33.68 -20.10
N SER A 273 -4.02 33.55 -20.38
CA SER A 273 -3.49 32.97 -21.63
C SER A 273 -3.24 31.44 -21.57
N LEU A 274 -3.53 30.78 -20.44
CA LEU A 274 -3.16 29.38 -20.18
C LEU A 274 -4.35 28.42 -20.10
N GLU A 275 -5.58 28.91 -20.29
CA GLU A 275 -6.82 28.09 -20.24
C GLU A 275 -7.31 27.56 -21.60
N GLN A 276 -6.52 27.66 -22.67
CA GLN A 276 -6.85 27.09 -23.99
C GLN A 276 -6.21 25.71 -24.21
#